data_b6f1e984c1957c6fcaac88bbfad08aaa
#
_entry.id   b6f1e984c1957c6fcaac88bbfad08aaa
#
_cell.length_a   1.000
_cell.length_b   1.000
_cell.length_c   1.000
_cell.angle_alpha   90.00
_cell.angle_beta   90.00
_cell.angle_gamma   90.00
#
_symmetry.space_group_name_H-M   'P 1'
#
loop_
_entity.id
_entity.type
_entity.pdbx_description
1 polymer ?
#
loop_
_entity_poly.entity_id
_entity_poly.type
_entity_poly.pdbx_seq_one_letter_code
_entity_poly.pdbx_strand_id
1 'polypeptide(L)'
;MEACVERRSEVEEVREVKEVKDMAAETARPGMSFEIQETARPATPSGMQNAHLGRQALQEEEESESRSEDRPQQEAAAPEKRSWFGANWLGLGKARAAEKMPHIVHVDVDAFFASVEQVLNPKLRGKPVLVGRGVVASASYEAKFRGVKTAMSFRDALRICPKAIVVPGKYEHYADFAERVRRILETYTPAVETAALDDFYLDFAGTERLYPDFEAMLRRLQAEILGRTGLSVSVGAARTKVVASIASRLERPRGFRIVAPGTEEGFLAPLPVEKLHGIGHTHAGALAERGVTTIGQLRMIPKPVLMAAFGEVIGEQIWERSRGLDGREVMTLATPKSVSRETTIEGGTIDTEFLSGLLEYLSERIGSTLRDHGKQAHTVGVRVRYVDHYSAHQTVRLARTTNDERELLVASKELFAKLFTRRVAIRHIGVSVTNLDADRRQNELFDVDANRRWYLNREVDRVRGRYGWNAVFYGKGLELREHYATKENGLVLSTPCLSR
;
A
#
# COMPACT_ATOMS: atom_id res chain seq x y z
N MET A 1 12.17 32.42 48.28
CA MET A 1 11.21 32.62 47.19
C MET A 1 11.26 31.49 46.14
N GLU A 2 12.42 30.89 45.94
CA GLU A 2 12.58 29.77 44.97
C GLU A 2 11.85 28.48 45.38
N ALA A 3 11.82 28.11 46.66
CA ALA A 3 11.15 26.90 47.15
C ALA A 3 9.58 26.95 47.06
N CYS A 4 9.02 28.13 46.81
CA CYS A 4 7.56 28.30 46.67
C CYS A 4 7.08 28.19 45.19
N VAL A 5 8.01 28.41 44.25
CA VAL A 5 7.75 28.28 42.80
C VAL A 5 7.86 26.83 42.39
N GLU A 6 8.80 26.04 42.93
CA GLU A 6 8.91 24.61 42.68
C GLU A 6 7.72 23.80 43.15
N ARG A 7 7.14 24.12 44.32
CA ARG A 7 5.95 23.42 44.81
C ARG A 7 4.67 23.73 44.01
N ARG A 8 4.61 24.87 43.33
CA ARG A 8 3.45 25.15 42.43
C ARG A 8 3.52 24.38 41.13
N SER A 9 4.71 24.16 40.59
CA SER A 9 4.90 23.38 39.38
C SER A 9 4.59 21.88 39.59
N GLU A 10 4.97 21.31 40.74
CA GLU A 10 4.66 19.91 41.08
C GLU A 10 3.15 19.65 41.31
N VAL A 11 2.43 20.63 41.85
CA VAL A 11 0.98 20.51 42.09
C VAL A 11 0.18 20.65 40.80
N GLU A 12 0.63 21.46 39.84
CA GLU A 12 0.00 21.55 38.50
C GLU A 12 0.28 20.30 37.67
N GLU A 13 1.49 19.75 37.74
CA GLU A 13 1.84 18.51 37.02
C GLU A 13 1.07 17.28 37.53
N VAL A 14 0.84 17.21 38.85
CA VAL A 14 0.01 16.13 39.45
C VAL A 14 -1.48 16.26 39.07
N ARG A 15 -1.97 17.49 38.84
CA ARG A 15 -3.35 17.73 38.44
C ARG A 15 -3.61 17.38 36.99
N GLU A 16 -2.69 17.71 36.07
CA GLU A 16 -2.81 17.31 34.65
C GLU A 16 -2.71 15.78 34.45
N VAL A 17 -1.83 15.10 35.22
CA VAL A 17 -1.72 13.63 35.17
C VAL A 17 -2.99 12.95 35.73
N LYS A 18 -3.69 13.58 36.65
CA LYS A 18 -4.96 13.08 37.18
C LYS A 18 -6.12 13.27 36.20
N GLU A 19 -6.21 14.41 35.52
CA GLU A 19 -7.22 14.65 34.50
C GLU A 19 -7.07 13.71 33.29
N VAL A 20 -5.84 13.37 32.88
CA VAL A 20 -5.59 12.40 31.82
C VAL A 20 -5.96 10.97 32.25
N LYS A 21 -5.81 10.63 33.53
CA LYS A 21 -6.24 9.34 34.09
C LYS A 21 -7.74 9.24 34.22
N ASP A 22 -8.42 10.31 34.58
CA ASP A 22 -9.87 10.37 34.73
C ASP A 22 -10.57 10.34 33.36
N MET A 23 -10.03 10.99 32.33
CA MET A 23 -10.46 10.85 30.93
C MET A 23 -10.30 9.42 30.38
N ALA A 24 -9.26 8.70 30.79
CA ALA A 24 -9.03 7.30 30.40
C ALA A 24 -9.98 6.33 31.13
N ALA A 25 -10.47 6.69 32.31
CA ALA A 25 -11.43 5.91 33.09
C ALA A 25 -12.88 6.12 32.64
N GLU A 26 -13.19 7.29 32.10
CA GLU A 26 -14.56 7.65 31.62
C GLU A 26 -14.89 6.96 30.28
N THR A 27 -13.89 6.57 29.51
CA THR A 27 -14.06 5.77 28.28
C THR A 27 -14.26 4.27 28.52
N ALA A 28 -14.22 3.81 29.78
CA ALA A 28 -14.26 2.39 30.16
C ALA A 28 -15.54 1.97 30.90
N ARG A 29 -16.63 2.76 30.89
CA ARG A 29 -17.88 2.33 31.50
C ARG A 29 -18.93 1.88 30.48
N PRO A 30 -19.44 0.64 30.56
CA PRO A 30 -20.59 0.20 29.77
C PRO A 30 -21.90 0.64 30.46
N GLY A 31 -22.81 1.21 29.68
CA GLY A 31 -24.20 1.32 30.02
C GLY A 31 -24.74 2.74 30.25
N MET A 32 -25.22 3.36 29.19
CA MET A 32 -26.32 4.33 29.25
C MET A 32 -27.26 4.09 28.08
N SER A 33 -28.44 3.61 28.42
CA SER A 33 -29.62 3.50 27.57
C SER A 33 -30.08 4.89 27.19
N PHE A 34 -30.23 5.19 25.93
CA PHE A 34 -30.95 6.36 25.45
C PHE A 34 -32.25 5.90 24.80
N GLU A 35 -33.35 6.33 25.39
CA GLU A 35 -34.73 6.24 24.87
C GLU A 35 -34.83 7.02 23.55
N ILE A 36 -35.40 6.36 22.55
CA ILE A 36 -35.76 6.97 21.28
C ILE A 36 -37.11 7.66 21.44
N GLN A 37 -37.15 8.98 21.40
CA GLN A 37 -38.36 9.72 21.16
C GLN A 37 -38.70 9.78 19.68
N GLU A 38 -39.80 9.15 19.33
CA GLU A 38 -40.49 9.31 18.05
C GLU A 38 -40.97 10.75 17.88
N THR A 39 -40.56 11.42 16.82
CA THR A 39 -41.26 12.64 16.35
C THR A 39 -41.57 12.52 14.87
N ALA A 40 -42.90 12.37 14.69
CA ALA A 40 -43.78 12.83 13.61
C ALA A 40 -43.21 13.14 12.20
N ARG A 41 -43.82 12.48 11.22
CA ARG A 41 -43.88 12.85 9.80
C ARG A 41 -44.55 14.23 9.61
N PRO A 42 -44.20 14.94 8.54
CA PRO A 42 -45.20 15.75 7.86
C PRO A 42 -45.40 15.26 6.40
N ALA A 43 -46.65 15.51 6.04
CA ALA A 43 -47.40 15.15 4.85
C ALA A 43 -46.83 15.62 3.52
N THR A 44 -47.17 14.85 2.49
CA THR A 44 -47.14 15.20 1.07
C THR A 44 -48.10 16.33 0.72
N PRO A 45 -47.82 17.09 -0.35
CA PRO A 45 -48.88 17.51 -1.24
C PRO A 45 -48.73 17.00 -2.68
N SER A 46 -49.84 16.53 -3.18
CA SER A 46 -50.21 16.21 -4.55
C SER A 46 -50.19 17.42 -5.50
N GLY A 47 -49.95 17.12 -6.78
CA GLY A 47 -50.31 18.02 -7.89
C GLY A 47 -49.46 17.71 -9.13
N MET A 48 -49.90 16.87 -9.95
CA MET A 48 -50.57 16.96 -11.25
C MET A 48 -49.88 17.77 -12.34
N GLN A 49 -49.76 17.05 -13.47
CA GLN A 49 -49.78 17.51 -14.86
C GLN A 49 -48.50 18.04 -15.51
N ASN A 50 -47.87 17.27 -16.38
CA ASN A 50 -48.04 17.36 -17.84
C ASN A 50 -47.29 16.26 -18.57
N ALA A 51 -48.09 15.41 -19.23
CA ALA A 51 -47.66 14.50 -20.28
C ALA A 51 -47.63 15.27 -21.61
N HIS A 52 -46.93 14.67 -22.57
CA HIS A 52 -46.80 15.01 -23.98
C HIS A 52 -45.68 16.00 -24.32
N LEU A 53 -44.64 15.41 -24.86
CA LEU A 53 -43.97 15.71 -26.14
C LEU A 53 -42.64 14.95 -26.19
N GLY A 54 -42.52 13.97 -27.13
CA GLY A 54 -41.24 13.28 -27.33
C GLY A 54 -41.35 11.87 -27.88
N ARG A 55 -42.41 11.60 -28.66
CA ARG A 55 -42.41 10.44 -29.57
C ARG A 55 -42.54 10.96 -30.99
N GLN A 56 -41.37 11.24 -31.60
CA GLN A 56 -41.20 11.37 -33.06
C GLN A 56 -39.71 11.67 -33.29
N ALA A 57 -38.92 10.62 -33.51
CA ALA A 57 -37.65 10.61 -34.21
C ALA A 57 -36.95 9.25 -33.99
N LEU A 58 -37.49 8.17 -34.54
CA LEU A 58 -36.83 6.89 -34.76
C LEU A 58 -37.76 6.04 -35.64
N GLN A 59 -38.03 6.52 -36.83
CA GLN A 59 -38.59 5.76 -37.98
C GLN A 59 -38.25 6.58 -39.21
N GLU A 60 -37.10 6.27 -39.80
CA GLU A 60 -36.70 6.57 -41.18
C GLU A 60 -35.22 6.23 -41.28
N GLU A 61 -34.89 4.98 -41.59
CA GLU A 61 -33.70 4.48 -42.26
C GLU A 61 -33.70 2.95 -42.26
N GLU A 62 -34.76 2.38 -42.84
CA GLU A 62 -34.76 1.04 -43.41
C GLU A 62 -35.51 1.16 -44.73
N GLU A 63 -34.75 1.33 -45.80
CA GLU A 63 -35.10 0.92 -47.19
C GLU A 63 -34.09 1.54 -48.16
N SER A 64 -33.24 0.71 -48.68
CA SER A 64 -32.44 0.70 -49.91
C SER A 64 -31.06 0.10 -49.61
N GLU A 65 -30.58 -0.92 -50.22
CA GLU A 65 -30.69 -1.44 -51.58
C GLU A 65 -30.21 -2.89 -51.62
N SER A 66 -31.04 -3.79 -52.12
CA SER A 66 -30.63 -5.05 -52.70
C SER A 66 -30.07 -4.79 -54.10
N ARG A 67 -28.80 -5.06 -54.32
CA ARG A 67 -28.27 -5.42 -55.66
C ARG A 67 -27.07 -6.35 -55.54
N SER A 68 -27.29 -7.52 -56.04
CA SER A 68 -26.34 -8.55 -56.43
C SER A 68 -25.27 -8.01 -57.38
N GLU A 69 -23.99 -8.35 -57.14
CA GLU A 69 -23.03 -8.58 -58.20
C GLU A 69 -22.00 -9.63 -57.77
N ASP A 70 -21.98 -10.70 -58.50
CA ASP A 70 -20.98 -11.76 -58.54
C ASP A 70 -19.55 -11.18 -58.72
N ARG A 71 -18.63 -11.61 -57.86
CA ARG A 71 -17.20 -11.68 -58.20
C ARG A 71 -16.50 -12.83 -57.47
N PRO A 72 -15.49 -13.44 -58.09
CA PRO A 72 -15.05 -14.79 -57.79
C PRO A 72 -14.19 -14.91 -56.55
N GLN A 73 -14.30 -16.06 -55.92
CA GLN A 73 -13.47 -16.53 -54.83
C GLN A 73 -12.00 -16.53 -55.23
N GLN A 74 -11.20 -15.62 -54.67
CA GLN A 74 -9.76 -15.76 -54.55
C GLN A 74 -9.46 -16.37 -53.18
N GLU A 75 -8.92 -17.60 -53.21
CA GLU A 75 -8.30 -18.23 -52.06
C GLU A 75 -7.27 -17.31 -51.46
N ALA A 76 -7.55 -16.76 -50.28
CA ALA A 76 -6.58 -16.07 -49.47
C ALA A 76 -5.75 -17.12 -48.70
N ALA A 77 -4.52 -17.33 -49.13
CA ALA A 77 -3.52 -18.11 -48.45
C ALA A 77 -3.37 -17.63 -47.00
N ALA A 78 -3.38 -18.59 -46.07
CA ALA A 78 -3.11 -18.36 -44.65
C ALA A 78 -1.77 -17.62 -44.46
N PRO A 79 -1.68 -16.62 -43.55
CA PRO A 79 -0.43 -15.98 -43.27
C PRO A 79 0.49 -16.98 -42.54
N GLU A 80 1.62 -17.26 -43.17
CA GLU A 80 2.74 -17.99 -42.58
C GLU A 80 3.06 -17.43 -41.20
N LYS A 81 3.10 -18.32 -40.22
CA LYS A 81 3.64 -18.06 -38.90
C LYS A 81 5.11 -17.68 -39.03
N ARG A 82 5.43 -16.42 -39.21
CA ARG A 82 6.80 -15.91 -39.06
C ARG A 82 7.19 -16.12 -37.60
N SER A 83 8.05 -17.12 -37.40
CA SER A 83 8.71 -17.38 -36.14
C SER A 83 9.54 -16.14 -35.75
N TRP A 84 9.17 -15.51 -34.65
CA TRP A 84 9.94 -14.44 -34.01
C TRP A 84 11.17 -14.98 -33.24
N PHE A 85 11.64 -16.18 -33.57
CA PHE A 85 12.86 -16.75 -33.04
C PHE A 85 13.98 -16.71 -34.11
N GLY A 86 14.55 -15.55 -34.30
CA GLY A 86 15.69 -15.47 -35.19
C GLY A 86 16.20 -14.06 -35.38
N ALA A 87 16.86 -13.46 -34.40
CA ALA A 87 17.85 -12.39 -34.57
C ALA A 87 18.44 -11.88 -33.24
N ASN A 88 18.69 -12.72 -32.26
CA ASN A 88 19.42 -12.27 -31.04
C ASN A 88 20.47 -13.28 -30.58
N TRP A 89 21.01 -14.08 -31.50
CA TRP A 89 22.07 -15.05 -31.17
C TRP A 89 23.50 -14.66 -31.65
N LEU A 90 23.65 -13.43 -32.10
CA LEU A 90 24.97 -12.81 -32.18
C LEU A 90 25.04 -11.78 -31.08
N GLY A 91 25.67 -12.13 -29.96
CA GLY A 91 25.95 -11.32 -28.78
C GLY A 91 26.80 -10.06 -29.05
N LEU A 92 26.33 -9.26 -29.98
CA LEU A 92 26.66 -7.85 -30.08
C LEU A 92 25.58 -7.10 -29.30
N GLY A 93 25.69 -7.14 -27.96
CA GLY A 93 25.14 -6.09 -27.16
C GLY A 93 25.56 -4.79 -27.80
N LYS A 94 24.62 -4.06 -28.43
CA LYS A 94 24.82 -2.64 -28.70
C LYS A 94 25.25 -2.07 -27.35
N ALA A 95 26.55 -1.73 -27.23
CA ALA A 95 27.05 -0.90 -26.16
C ALA A 95 26.11 0.32 -26.20
N ARG A 96 25.16 0.40 -25.24
CA ARG A 96 24.32 1.57 -25.07
C ARG A 96 25.30 2.71 -25.01
N ALA A 97 25.23 3.63 -25.98
CA ALA A 97 26.03 4.84 -26.00
C ALA A 97 25.95 5.38 -24.55
N ALA A 98 27.12 5.61 -23.93
CA ALA A 98 27.20 5.94 -22.51
C ALA A 98 26.14 7.01 -22.23
N GLU A 99 25.10 6.66 -21.49
CA GLU A 99 23.97 7.53 -21.18
C GLU A 99 24.56 8.75 -20.49
N LYS A 100 24.45 9.90 -21.14
CA LYS A 100 25.06 11.16 -20.67
C LYS A 100 24.34 11.71 -19.44
N MET A 101 23.12 11.23 -19.15
CA MET A 101 22.24 11.77 -18.12
C MET A 101 21.67 10.62 -17.25
N PRO A 102 21.58 10.77 -15.92
CA PRO A 102 20.83 9.86 -15.10
C PRO A 102 19.33 10.02 -15.44
N HIS A 103 18.65 8.91 -15.75
CA HIS A 103 17.28 8.94 -16.23
C HIS A 103 16.27 8.41 -15.20
N ILE A 104 16.71 7.70 -14.17
CA ILE A 104 15.83 7.22 -13.10
C ILE A 104 15.84 8.23 -11.95
N VAL A 105 14.68 8.75 -11.63
CA VAL A 105 14.48 9.67 -10.49
C VAL A 105 13.63 8.97 -9.44
N HIS A 106 14.07 9.07 -8.20
CA HIS A 106 13.32 8.65 -7.03
C HIS A 106 12.87 9.87 -6.22
N VAL A 107 11.58 9.96 -5.96
CA VAL A 107 10.95 11.03 -5.17
C VAL A 107 10.31 10.42 -3.94
N ASP A 108 10.69 10.89 -2.76
CA ASP A 108 10.22 10.39 -1.47
C ASP A 108 9.69 11.55 -0.63
N VAL A 109 8.44 11.45 -0.18
CA VAL A 109 7.82 12.49 0.63
C VAL A 109 8.35 12.44 2.06
N ASP A 110 8.87 13.57 2.52
CA ASP A 110 9.52 13.69 3.82
C ASP A 110 8.54 13.52 4.98
N ALA A 111 8.76 12.51 5.83
CA ALA A 111 7.95 12.20 7.01
C ALA A 111 6.43 12.20 6.70
N PHE A 112 6.03 11.52 5.62
CA PHE A 112 4.79 11.69 4.90
C PHE A 112 3.55 11.90 5.79
N PHE A 113 3.14 10.90 6.61
CA PHE A 113 1.91 11.05 7.39
C PHE A 113 1.98 12.21 8.39
N ALA A 114 3.13 12.40 9.04
CA ALA A 114 3.30 13.50 9.97
C ALA A 114 3.28 14.87 9.26
N SER A 115 3.86 14.96 8.06
CA SER A 115 3.82 16.16 7.22
C SER A 115 2.40 16.48 6.74
N VAL A 116 1.62 15.48 6.32
CA VAL A 116 0.20 15.66 5.96
C VAL A 116 -0.59 16.20 7.16
N GLU A 117 -0.42 15.64 8.34
CA GLU A 117 -1.09 16.14 9.55
C GLU A 117 -0.69 17.59 9.89
N GLN A 118 0.58 17.96 9.68
CA GLN A 118 1.05 19.34 9.86
C GLN A 118 0.52 20.31 8.79
N VAL A 119 0.21 19.82 7.58
CA VAL A 119 -0.44 20.60 6.53
C VAL A 119 -1.92 20.81 6.85
N LEU A 120 -2.63 19.74 7.25
CA LEU A 120 -4.05 19.79 7.60
C LEU A 120 -4.32 20.60 8.88
N ASN A 121 -3.41 20.53 9.84
CA ASN A 121 -3.49 21.28 11.08
C ASN A 121 -2.23 22.13 11.32
N PRO A 122 -2.24 23.41 10.93
CA PRO A 122 -1.09 24.31 11.09
C PRO A 122 -0.56 24.45 12.52
N LYS A 123 -1.40 24.16 13.53
CA LYS A 123 -0.99 24.20 14.96
C LYS A 123 0.05 23.10 15.29
N LEU A 124 0.20 22.09 14.45
CA LEU A 124 1.18 21.01 14.60
C LEU A 124 2.54 21.33 13.97
N ARG A 125 2.64 22.40 13.18
CA ARG A 125 3.90 22.79 12.51
C ARG A 125 4.96 23.15 13.53
N GLY A 126 6.17 22.64 13.30
CA GLY A 126 7.32 22.85 14.18
C GLY A 126 7.26 22.10 15.52
N LYS A 127 6.24 21.26 15.71
CA LYS A 127 6.10 20.43 16.92
C LYS A 127 6.44 18.97 16.64
N PRO A 128 6.93 18.22 17.62
CA PRO A 128 7.13 16.79 17.49
C PRO A 128 5.76 16.09 17.39
N VAL A 129 5.46 15.52 16.23
CA VAL A 129 4.20 14.81 15.94
C VAL A 129 4.50 13.34 15.68
N LEU A 130 3.73 12.46 16.29
CA LEU A 130 3.76 11.02 16.08
C LEU A 130 2.43 10.57 15.50
N VAL A 131 2.45 9.88 14.37
CA VAL A 131 1.24 9.38 13.73
C VAL A 131 1.19 7.86 13.84
N GLY A 132 0.02 7.32 14.20
CA GLY A 132 -0.21 5.88 14.24
C GLY A 132 -1.12 5.44 15.38
N ARG A 133 -1.17 4.14 15.61
CA ARG A 133 -1.92 3.49 16.71
C ARG A 133 -1.06 2.39 17.33
N GLY A 134 -0.64 2.55 18.58
CA GLY A 134 0.22 1.60 19.29
C GLY A 134 1.69 1.65 18.89
N VAL A 135 2.00 1.83 17.61
CA VAL A 135 3.35 2.03 17.06
C VAL A 135 3.41 3.28 16.20
N VAL A 136 4.60 3.88 16.12
CA VAL A 136 4.86 5.06 15.30
C VAL A 136 4.88 4.66 13.83
N ALA A 137 3.82 4.97 13.10
CA ALA A 137 3.76 4.78 11.65
C ALA A 137 4.57 5.87 10.91
N SER A 138 4.53 7.12 11.41
CA SER A 138 5.37 8.22 10.94
C SER A 138 5.65 9.18 12.08
N ALA A 139 6.84 9.80 12.08
CA ALA A 139 7.24 10.82 13.03
C ALA A 139 7.73 12.06 12.30
N SER A 140 7.33 13.25 12.75
CA SER A 140 7.85 14.51 12.21
C SER A 140 9.35 14.63 12.44
N TYR A 141 10.02 15.51 11.70
CA TYR A 141 11.47 15.67 11.86
C TYR A 141 11.84 16.21 13.23
N GLU A 142 10.98 17.02 13.86
CA GLU A 142 11.17 17.49 15.22
C GLU A 142 11.20 16.34 16.24
N ALA A 143 10.44 15.27 15.99
CA ALA A 143 10.49 14.04 16.81
C ALA A 143 11.69 13.15 16.43
N LYS A 144 11.98 13.02 15.12
CA LYS A 144 13.13 12.24 14.63
C LYS A 144 14.47 12.78 15.15
N PHE A 145 14.65 14.10 15.17
CA PHE A 145 15.86 14.73 15.73
C PHE A 145 16.05 14.48 17.21
N ARG A 146 14.99 14.13 17.95
CA ARG A 146 15.07 13.70 19.36
C ARG A 146 15.30 12.20 19.51
N GLY A 147 15.45 11.45 18.42
CA GLY A 147 15.77 10.01 18.43
C GLY A 147 14.55 9.09 18.24
N VAL A 148 13.36 9.62 17.99
CA VAL A 148 12.19 8.77 17.67
C VAL A 148 12.35 8.16 16.29
N LYS A 149 12.06 6.85 16.16
CA LYS A 149 12.15 6.09 14.91
C LYS A 149 10.78 5.54 14.54
N THR A 150 10.54 5.38 13.24
CA THR A 150 9.40 4.63 12.70
C THR A 150 9.42 3.19 13.22
N ALA A 151 8.25 2.58 13.42
CA ALA A 151 8.02 1.27 14.01
C ALA A 151 8.33 1.15 15.52
N MET A 152 8.78 2.23 16.18
CA MET A 152 8.95 2.27 17.63
C MET A 152 7.59 2.22 18.33
N SER A 153 7.48 1.55 19.50
CA SER A 153 6.27 1.62 20.31
C SER A 153 6.00 3.05 20.80
N PHE A 154 4.74 3.44 20.95
CA PHE A 154 4.44 4.77 21.50
C PHE A 154 4.98 4.94 22.91
N ARG A 155 5.03 3.88 23.75
CA ARG A 155 5.63 3.92 25.07
C ARG A 155 7.10 4.37 25.01
N ASP A 156 7.87 3.77 24.10
CA ASP A 156 9.29 4.08 23.95
C ASP A 156 9.48 5.46 23.29
N ALA A 157 8.66 5.78 22.29
CA ALA A 157 8.72 7.07 21.62
C ALA A 157 8.40 8.23 22.56
N LEU A 158 7.40 8.09 23.42
CA LEU A 158 7.04 9.11 24.42
C LEU A 158 8.04 9.18 25.57
N ARG A 159 8.77 8.10 25.89
CA ARG A 159 9.89 8.15 26.82
C ARG A 159 11.04 9.01 26.28
N ILE A 160 11.32 8.91 24.96
CA ILE A 160 12.37 9.69 24.28
C ILE A 160 11.91 11.14 24.05
N CYS A 161 10.63 11.33 23.70
CA CYS A 161 10.07 12.64 23.38
C CYS A 161 8.72 12.84 24.11
N PRO A 162 8.73 13.18 25.42
CA PRO A 162 7.51 13.30 26.24
C PRO A 162 6.53 14.37 25.74
N LYS A 163 7.04 15.42 25.05
CA LYS A 163 6.23 16.53 24.50
C LYS A 163 5.69 16.21 23.09
N ALA A 164 5.80 14.98 22.61
CA ALA A 164 5.29 14.62 21.29
C ALA A 164 3.76 14.57 21.28
N ILE A 165 3.17 15.13 20.24
CA ILE A 165 1.73 15.11 20.02
C ILE A 165 1.40 13.84 19.21
N VAL A 166 0.56 12.98 19.78
CA VAL A 166 0.12 11.75 19.14
C VAL A 166 -1.15 12.01 18.32
N VAL A 167 -1.12 11.63 17.04
CA VAL A 167 -2.26 11.75 16.13
C VAL A 167 -2.58 10.35 15.59
N PRO A 168 -3.82 9.86 15.69
CA PRO A 168 -4.19 8.52 15.22
C PRO A 168 -4.09 8.36 13.69
N GLY A 169 -4.16 9.48 12.96
CA GLY A 169 -4.12 9.55 11.51
C GLY A 169 -5.40 9.03 10.82
N LYS A 170 -5.59 9.44 9.56
CA LYS A 170 -6.66 8.95 8.69
C LYS A 170 -6.07 8.59 7.33
N TYR A 171 -6.21 7.33 6.93
CA TYR A 171 -5.64 6.82 5.69
C TYR A 171 -6.12 7.60 4.45
N GLU A 172 -7.38 7.99 4.44
CA GLU A 172 -8.03 8.71 3.35
C GLU A 172 -7.30 10.03 3.03
N HIS A 173 -6.85 10.76 4.06
CA HIS A 173 -6.06 11.98 3.89
C HIS A 173 -4.73 11.68 3.19
N TYR A 174 -4.06 10.60 3.60
CA TYR A 174 -2.76 10.23 3.04
C TYR A 174 -2.89 9.77 1.59
N ALA A 175 -3.93 8.99 1.29
CA ALA A 175 -4.21 8.56 -0.08
C ALA A 175 -4.50 9.74 -1.02
N ASP A 176 -5.27 10.74 -0.56
CA ASP A 176 -5.54 11.96 -1.33
C ASP A 176 -4.26 12.77 -1.59
N PHE A 177 -3.41 12.97 -0.58
CA PHE A 177 -2.15 13.67 -0.77
C PHE A 177 -1.15 12.91 -1.65
N ALA A 178 -1.07 11.57 -1.52
CA ALA A 178 -0.27 10.74 -2.41
C ALA A 178 -0.70 10.88 -3.86
N GLU A 179 -2.02 10.85 -4.12
CA GLU A 179 -2.60 11.04 -5.45
C GLU A 179 -2.33 12.43 -6.02
N ARG A 180 -2.38 13.49 -5.20
CA ARG A 180 -2.02 14.85 -5.63
C ARG A 180 -0.55 14.93 -6.04
N VAL A 181 0.35 14.31 -5.26
CA VAL A 181 1.78 14.24 -5.61
C VAL A 181 1.95 13.47 -6.91
N ARG A 182 1.35 12.28 -7.05
CA ARG A 182 1.41 11.45 -8.26
C ARG A 182 0.99 12.23 -9.51
N ARG A 183 -0.13 12.97 -9.46
CA ARG A 183 -0.61 13.80 -10.59
C ARG A 183 0.37 14.90 -10.98
N ILE A 184 1.09 15.48 -10.01
CA ILE A 184 2.14 16.44 -10.33
C ILE A 184 3.29 15.74 -11.05
N LEU A 185 3.73 14.57 -10.55
CA LEU A 185 4.82 13.81 -11.17
C LEU A 185 4.49 13.41 -12.62
N GLU A 186 3.25 13.02 -12.89
CA GLU A 186 2.78 12.64 -14.23
C GLU A 186 2.79 13.80 -15.25
N THR A 187 2.84 15.06 -14.80
CA THR A 187 3.02 16.19 -15.71
C THR A 187 4.45 16.30 -16.26
N TYR A 188 5.43 15.64 -15.63
CA TYR A 188 6.83 15.64 -16.05
C TYR A 188 7.20 14.45 -16.91
N THR A 189 6.65 13.27 -16.63
CA THR A 189 6.83 12.05 -17.41
C THR A 189 5.63 11.13 -17.24
N PRO A 190 5.18 10.41 -18.29
CA PRO A 190 4.14 9.39 -18.14
C PRO A 190 4.64 8.12 -17.44
N ALA A 191 5.96 7.93 -17.34
CA ALA A 191 6.58 6.77 -16.74
C ALA A 191 6.77 6.98 -15.23
N VAL A 192 5.66 6.93 -14.46
CA VAL A 192 5.63 7.07 -13.00
C VAL A 192 5.21 5.75 -12.36
N GLU A 193 6.05 5.20 -11.49
CA GLU A 193 5.75 4.04 -10.65
C GLU A 193 5.50 4.49 -9.21
N THR A 194 4.38 4.09 -8.64
CA THR A 194 4.09 4.25 -7.22
C THR A 194 4.60 3.02 -6.47
N ALA A 195 5.77 3.11 -5.85
CA ALA A 195 6.37 2.02 -5.08
C ALA A 195 5.74 1.90 -3.68
N ALA A 196 5.40 3.04 -3.06
CA ALA A 196 4.62 3.17 -1.84
C ALA A 196 3.79 4.46 -1.90
N LEU A 197 2.98 4.75 -0.87
CA LEU A 197 2.17 5.98 -0.82
C LEU A 197 3.02 7.26 -0.91
N ASP A 198 4.25 7.19 -0.44
CA ASP A 198 5.19 8.30 -0.33
C ASP A 198 6.44 8.15 -1.21
N ASP A 199 6.59 7.00 -1.88
CA ASP A 199 7.76 6.67 -2.70
C ASP A 199 7.37 6.50 -4.17
N PHE A 200 8.01 7.26 -5.06
CA PHE A 200 7.76 7.23 -6.50
C PHE A 200 9.06 7.08 -7.28
N TYR A 201 9.02 6.29 -8.36
CA TYR A 201 10.08 6.26 -9.35
C TYR A 201 9.56 6.84 -10.66
N LEU A 202 10.40 7.64 -11.30
CA LEU A 202 10.13 8.25 -12.60
C LEU A 202 11.23 7.83 -13.58
N ASP A 203 10.85 7.55 -14.82
CA ASP A 203 11.82 7.33 -15.89
C ASP A 203 11.77 8.50 -16.87
N PHE A 204 12.94 9.07 -17.12
CA PHE A 204 13.16 10.18 -18.06
C PHE A 204 13.98 9.75 -19.28
N ALA A 205 14.15 8.44 -19.52
CA ALA A 205 14.86 7.95 -20.70
C ALA A 205 14.18 8.48 -21.98
N GLY A 206 14.98 9.07 -22.88
CA GLY A 206 14.50 9.63 -24.14
C GLY A 206 13.90 11.04 -24.03
N THR A 207 13.93 11.68 -22.85
CA THR A 207 13.41 13.04 -22.63
C THR A 207 14.51 14.13 -22.62
N GLU A 208 15.74 13.81 -22.98
CA GLU A 208 16.92 14.69 -22.89
C GLU A 208 16.71 16.01 -23.65
N ARG A 209 15.96 15.97 -24.76
CA ARG A 209 15.64 17.17 -25.55
C ARG A 209 14.58 18.07 -24.90
N LEU A 210 13.69 17.48 -24.08
CA LEU A 210 12.64 18.22 -23.37
C LEU A 210 13.22 18.89 -22.12
N TYR A 211 14.24 18.29 -21.53
CA TYR A 211 14.85 18.75 -20.28
C TYR A 211 16.36 18.93 -20.44
N PRO A 212 16.82 19.94 -21.19
CA PRO A 212 18.26 20.18 -21.43
C PRO A 212 19.01 20.51 -20.13
N ASP A 213 18.34 21.16 -19.17
CA ASP A 213 18.83 21.34 -17.81
C ASP A 213 18.02 20.44 -16.85
N PHE A 214 18.50 19.22 -16.71
CA PHE A 214 17.84 18.20 -15.91
C PHE A 214 17.82 18.54 -14.41
N GLU A 215 18.89 19.16 -13.91
CA GLU A 215 18.96 19.59 -12.51
C GLU A 215 17.93 20.69 -12.21
N ALA A 216 17.87 21.73 -13.04
CA ALA A 216 16.88 22.79 -12.87
C ALA A 216 15.45 22.27 -12.95
N MET A 217 15.18 21.31 -13.84
CA MET A 217 13.87 20.65 -13.94
C MET A 217 13.53 19.92 -12.64
N LEU A 218 14.42 19.12 -12.07
CA LEU A 218 14.18 18.39 -10.82
C LEU A 218 14.00 19.34 -9.63
N ARG A 219 14.74 20.43 -9.56
CA ARG A 219 14.53 21.46 -8.51
C ARG A 219 13.18 22.15 -8.65
N ARG A 220 12.75 22.43 -9.90
CA ARG A 220 11.40 22.94 -10.17
C ARG A 220 10.33 21.95 -9.72
N LEU A 221 10.46 20.67 -10.04
CA LEU A 221 9.56 19.60 -9.60
C LEU A 221 9.43 19.58 -8.07
N GLN A 222 10.57 19.61 -7.34
CA GLN A 222 10.59 19.66 -5.88
C GLN A 222 9.87 20.90 -5.32
N ALA A 223 10.08 22.06 -5.93
CA ALA A 223 9.43 23.30 -5.54
C ALA A 223 7.92 23.31 -5.87
N GLU A 224 7.52 22.72 -7.00
CA GLU A 224 6.12 22.63 -7.40
C GLU A 224 5.31 21.73 -6.47
N ILE A 225 5.87 20.56 -6.09
CA ILE A 225 5.23 19.69 -5.11
C ILE A 225 5.02 20.43 -3.79
N LEU A 226 6.06 21.11 -3.28
CA LEU A 226 5.95 21.89 -2.05
C LEU A 226 4.89 23.01 -2.18
N GLY A 227 4.89 23.75 -3.29
CA GLY A 227 3.96 24.86 -3.51
C GLY A 227 2.51 24.41 -3.61
N ARG A 228 2.23 23.28 -4.30
CA ARG A 228 0.87 22.81 -4.54
C ARG A 228 0.29 21.92 -3.45
N THR A 229 1.14 21.24 -2.68
CA THR A 229 0.69 20.28 -1.65
C THR A 229 1.05 20.70 -0.23
N GLY A 230 2.03 21.60 -0.06
CA GLY A 230 2.62 21.93 1.23
C GLY A 230 3.57 20.84 1.78
N LEU A 231 3.81 19.76 1.01
CA LEU A 231 4.68 18.65 1.40
C LEU A 231 6.09 18.84 0.83
N SER A 232 7.10 18.65 1.65
CA SER A 232 8.47 18.57 1.15
C SER A 232 8.78 17.16 0.65
N VAL A 233 9.62 17.07 -0.38
CA VAL A 233 10.10 15.81 -0.94
C VAL A 233 11.61 15.81 -1.03
N SER A 234 12.20 14.63 -0.92
CA SER A 234 13.62 14.39 -1.20
C SER A 234 13.77 13.68 -2.54
N VAL A 235 14.67 14.18 -3.38
CA VAL A 235 14.86 13.74 -4.77
C VAL A 235 16.25 13.16 -4.95
N GLY A 236 16.31 11.98 -5.57
CA GLY A 236 17.55 11.34 -5.98
C GLY A 236 17.49 10.90 -7.45
N ALA A 237 18.50 11.20 -8.23
CA ALA A 237 18.57 10.80 -9.63
C ALA A 237 19.82 9.95 -9.90
N ALA A 238 19.67 8.86 -10.66
CA ALA A 238 20.76 7.94 -11.02
C ALA A 238 20.38 7.11 -12.26
N ARG A 239 21.25 6.20 -12.70
CA ARG A 239 20.96 5.25 -13.79
C ARG A 239 20.05 4.10 -13.36
N THR A 240 19.98 3.79 -12.07
CA THR A 240 19.25 2.64 -11.55
C THR A 240 18.37 3.03 -10.36
N LYS A 241 17.30 2.27 -10.17
CA LYS A 241 16.33 2.50 -9.06
C LYS A 241 17.00 2.41 -7.69
N VAL A 242 17.94 1.47 -7.51
CA VAL A 242 18.61 1.29 -6.21
C VAL A 242 19.47 2.49 -5.86
N VAL A 243 20.23 3.03 -6.82
CA VAL A 243 21.11 4.19 -6.56
C VAL A 243 20.27 5.47 -6.37
N ALA A 244 19.26 5.69 -7.21
CA ALA A 244 18.35 6.83 -7.09
C ALA A 244 17.65 6.86 -5.70
N SER A 245 17.17 5.71 -5.24
CA SER A 245 16.51 5.60 -3.93
C SER A 245 17.48 5.81 -2.75
N ILE A 246 18.71 5.34 -2.84
CA ILE A 246 19.73 5.63 -1.82
C ILE A 246 20.05 7.12 -1.81
N ALA A 247 20.25 7.72 -2.99
CA ALA A 247 20.58 9.13 -3.14
C ALA A 247 19.54 10.06 -2.51
N SER A 248 18.22 9.81 -2.75
CA SER A 248 17.14 10.62 -2.17
C SER A 248 17.06 10.53 -0.64
N ARG A 249 17.50 9.38 -0.06
CA ARG A 249 17.38 9.12 1.38
C ARG A 249 18.53 9.60 2.24
N LEU A 250 19.67 10.00 1.63
CA LEU A 250 20.86 10.39 2.38
C LEU A 250 20.75 11.75 3.08
N GLU A 251 20.11 12.72 2.42
CA GLU A 251 20.11 14.13 2.86
C GLU A 251 18.71 14.61 3.27
N ARG A 252 17.86 13.72 3.78
CA ARG A 252 16.53 14.09 4.27
C ARG A 252 16.58 15.02 5.48
N PRO A 253 15.65 15.96 5.61
CA PRO A 253 14.57 16.35 4.70
C PRO A 253 15.02 17.29 3.57
N ARG A 254 14.21 17.38 2.51
CA ARG A 254 14.45 18.21 1.33
C ARG A 254 15.78 17.89 0.61
N GLY A 255 16.19 16.62 0.72
CA GLY A 255 17.41 16.15 0.09
C GLY A 255 17.34 16.28 -1.43
N PHE A 256 18.49 16.54 -2.04
CA PHE A 256 18.62 16.64 -3.49
C PHE A 256 19.98 16.10 -3.92
N ARG A 257 20.00 14.98 -4.60
CA ARG A 257 21.26 14.34 -5.02
C ARG A 257 21.13 13.74 -6.42
N ILE A 258 22.03 14.15 -7.30
CA ILE A 258 22.22 13.53 -8.62
C ILE A 258 23.51 12.73 -8.60
N VAL A 259 23.44 11.46 -8.97
CA VAL A 259 24.59 10.57 -9.14
C VAL A 259 24.87 10.45 -10.65
N ALA A 260 26.00 11.00 -11.07
CA ALA A 260 26.35 11.00 -12.48
C ALA A 260 26.61 9.55 -12.98
N PRO A 261 26.22 9.23 -14.24
CA PRO A 261 26.49 7.94 -14.85
C PRO A 261 27.98 7.56 -14.78
N GLY A 262 28.27 6.32 -14.33
CA GLY A 262 29.63 5.83 -14.15
C GLY A 262 30.28 6.16 -12.82
N THR A 263 29.61 6.95 -11.95
CA THR A 263 30.14 7.28 -10.60
C THR A 263 29.43 6.51 -9.49
N GLU A 264 28.51 5.61 -9.83
CA GLU A 264 27.64 4.90 -8.89
C GLU A 264 28.43 4.09 -7.85
N GLU A 265 29.48 3.41 -8.29
CA GLU A 265 30.33 2.61 -7.41
C GLU A 265 31.08 3.47 -6.39
N GLY A 266 31.63 4.61 -6.84
CA GLY A 266 32.29 5.58 -5.98
C GLY A 266 31.35 6.22 -4.97
N PHE A 267 30.11 6.52 -5.40
CA PHE A 267 29.04 7.04 -4.55
C PHE A 267 28.64 6.03 -3.46
N LEU A 268 28.48 4.76 -3.82
CA LEU A 268 28.04 3.70 -2.91
C LEU A 268 29.13 3.26 -1.93
N ALA A 269 30.41 3.24 -2.35
CA ALA A 269 31.50 2.63 -1.61
C ALA A 269 31.62 3.09 -0.15
N PRO A 270 31.54 4.38 0.22
CA PRO A 270 31.70 4.85 1.60
C PRO A 270 30.45 4.60 2.47
N LEU A 271 29.30 4.23 1.87
CA LEU A 271 28.05 4.11 2.59
C LEU A 271 27.99 2.84 3.43
N PRO A 272 27.31 2.87 4.61
CA PRO A 272 27.07 1.68 5.41
C PRO A 272 26.25 0.64 4.64
N VAL A 273 26.54 -0.65 4.84
CA VAL A 273 25.85 -1.77 4.17
C VAL A 273 24.34 -1.77 4.38
N GLU A 274 23.85 -1.24 5.51
CA GLU A 274 22.43 -1.09 5.86
C GLU A 274 21.66 -0.19 4.89
N LYS A 275 22.34 0.67 4.14
CA LYS A 275 21.73 1.52 3.13
C LYS A 275 21.38 0.77 1.86
N LEU A 276 21.95 -0.41 1.65
CA LEU A 276 21.72 -1.21 0.46
C LEU A 276 20.41 -2.00 0.57
N HIS A 277 19.52 -1.84 -0.40
CA HIS A 277 18.27 -2.60 -0.43
C HIS A 277 18.53 -4.11 -0.47
N GLY A 278 17.91 -4.85 0.44
CA GLY A 278 18.11 -6.30 0.63
C GLY A 278 18.99 -6.64 1.84
N ILE A 279 19.68 -5.66 2.42
CA ILE A 279 20.42 -5.82 3.67
C ILE A 279 19.60 -5.19 4.80
N GLY A 280 18.84 -6.04 5.50
CA GLY A 280 18.15 -5.68 6.74
C GLY A 280 19.09 -5.77 7.95
N HIS A 281 18.57 -5.39 9.13
CA HIS A 281 19.33 -5.38 10.39
C HIS A 281 20.06 -6.71 10.69
N THR A 282 19.41 -7.85 10.44
CA THR A 282 20.00 -9.18 10.66
C THR A 282 21.21 -9.43 9.76
N HIS A 283 21.09 -9.14 8.46
CA HIS A 283 22.18 -9.31 7.52
C HIS A 283 23.33 -8.32 7.77
N ALA A 284 22.99 -7.07 8.13
CA ALA A 284 23.98 -6.06 8.48
C ALA A 284 24.78 -6.47 9.72
N GLY A 285 24.13 -7.01 10.76
CA GLY A 285 24.80 -7.57 11.93
C GLY A 285 25.77 -8.69 11.58
N ALA A 286 25.32 -9.67 10.79
CA ALA A 286 26.16 -10.80 10.38
C ALA A 286 27.37 -10.36 9.50
N LEU A 287 27.22 -9.30 8.71
CA LEU A 287 28.33 -8.69 7.95
C LEU A 287 29.30 -7.94 8.86
N ALA A 288 28.78 -7.16 9.83
CA ALA A 288 29.59 -6.40 10.78
C ALA A 288 30.46 -7.31 11.66
N GLU A 289 29.95 -8.46 12.11
CA GLU A 289 30.71 -9.48 12.82
C GLU A 289 31.93 -9.99 12.03
N ARG A 290 31.89 -9.87 10.70
CA ARG A 290 32.96 -10.27 9.77
C ARG A 290 33.78 -9.07 9.28
N GLY A 291 33.62 -7.89 9.91
CA GLY A 291 34.36 -6.69 9.58
C GLY A 291 33.85 -5.97 8.32
N VAL A 292 32.69 -6.35 7.76
CA VAL A 292 32.11 -5.73 6.57
C VAL A 292 31.04 -4.73 6.98
N THR A 293 31.39 -3.46 7.00
CA THR A 293 30.52 -2.37 7.45
C THR A 293 30.12 -1.42 6.32
N THR A 294 30.90 -1.36 5.24
CA THR A 294 30.63 -0.47 4.09
C THR A 294 30.30 -1.26 2.82
N ILE A 295 29.57 -0.60 1.90
CA ILE A 295 29.26 -1.19 0.60
C ILE A 295 30.52 -1.45 -0.21
N GLY A 296 31.55 -0.61 -0.08
CA GLY A 296 32.85 -0.83 -0.71
C GLY A 296 33.53 -2.12 -0.27
N GLN A 297 33.53 -2.42 1.05
CA GLN A 297 34.03 -3.70 1.57
C GLN A 297 33.18 -4.89 1.11
N LEU A 298 31.85 -4.74 1.13
CA LEU A 298 30.92 -5.76 0.65
C LEU A 298 31.17 -6.13 -0.82
N ARG A 299 31.49 -5.14 -1.66
CA ARG A 299 31.79 -5.34 -3.09
C ARG A 299 33.03 -6.19 -3.34
N MET A 300 33.96 -6.23 -2.42
CA MET A 300 35.16 -7.08 -2.53
C MET A 300 34.86 -8.58 -2.35
N ILE A 301 33.68 -8.92 -1.82
CA ILE A 301 33.28 -10.31 -1.60
C ILE A 301 32.83 -10.91 -2.96
N PRO A 302 33.37 -12.08 -3.36
CA PRO A 302 32.96 -12.75 -4.60
C PRO A 302 31.48 -13.15 -4.59
N LYS A 303 30.81 -13.08 -5.74
CA LYS A 303 29.39 -13.42 -5.92
C LYS A 303 29.04 -14.79 -5.34
N PRO A 304 29.79 -15.90 -5.59
CA PRO A 304 29.46 -17.21 -5.03
C PRO A 304 29.46 -17.25 -3.49
N VAL A 305 30.32 -16.46 -2.84
CA VAL A 305 30.37 -16.38 -1.37
C VAL A 305 29.12 -15.68 -0.83
N LEU A 306 28.67 -14.60 -1.46
CA LEU A 306 27.42 -13.93 -1.07
C LEU A 306 26.20 -14.83 -1.31
N MET A 307 26.18 -15.58 -2.43
CA MET A 307 25.11 -16.53 -2.71
C MET A 307 25.08 -17.68 -1.69
N ALA A 308 26.23 -18.19 -1.27
CA ALA A 308 26.31 -19.23 -0.22
C ALA A 308 25.87 -18.69 1.15
N ALA A 309 26.16 -17.43 1.48
CA ALA A 309 25.84 -16.82 2.76
C ALA A 309 24.38 -16.37 2.90
N PHE A 310 23.77 -15.86 1.83
CA PHE A 310 22.44 -15.23 1.85
C PHE A 310 21.39 -15.93 0.99
N GLY A 311 21.77 -17.05 0.34
CA GLY A 311 20.97 -17.76 -0.66
C GLY A 311 21.14 -17.17 -2.07
N GLU A 312 20.85 -17.97 -3.08
CA GLU A 312 21.12 -17.64 -4.49
C GLU A 312 20.55 -16.29 -4.91
N VAL A 313 19.25 -16.08 -4.70
CA VAL A 313 18.55 -14.88 -5.15
C VAL A 313 19.00 -13.62 -4.40
N ILE A 314 19.07 -13.70 -3.08
CA ILE A 314 19.43 -12.52 -2.25
C ILE A 314 20.91 -12.20 -2.41
N GLY A 315 21.78 -13.21 -2.42
CA GLY A 315 23.23 -13.04 -2.59
C GLY A 315 23.58 -12.41 -3.94
N GLU A 316 22.93 -12.84 -5.03
CA GLU A 316 23.06 -12.23 -6.35
C GLU A 316 22.61 -10.77 -6.35
N GLN A 317 21.42 -10.48 -5.82
CA GLN A 317 20.91 -9.12 -5.73
C GLN A 317 21.81 -8.19 -4.91
N ILE A 318 22.36 -8.66 -3.79
CA ILE A 318 23.30 -7.90 -2.97
C ILE A 318 24.56 -7.60 -3.76
N TRP A 319 25.10 -8.60 -4.49
CA TRP A 319 26.27 -8.44 -5.32
C TRP A 319 26.08 -7.40 -6.44
N GLU A 320 24.96 -7.47 -7.16
CA GLU A 320 24.61 -6.52 -8.22
C GLU A 320 24.41 -5.10 -7.66
N ARG A 321 23.57 -4.97 -6.63
CA ARG A 321 23.22 -3.67 -6.05
C ARG A 321 24.43 -2.98 -5.42
N SER A 322 25.37 -3.73 -4.84
CA SER A 322 26.62 -3.15 -4.30
C SER A 322 27.49 -2.48 -5.38
N ARG A 323 27.27 -2.82 -6.65
CA ARG A 323 27.90 -2.25 -7.85
C ARG A 323 27.04 -1.20 -8.55
N GLY A 324 25.90 -0.83 -7.94
CA GLY A 324 24.95 0.08 -8.54
C GLY A 324 24.13 -0.52 -9.69
N LEU A 325 24.20 -1.85 -9.89
CA LEU A 325 23.44 -2.56 -10.92
C LEU A 325 22.04 -2.91 -10.38
N ASP A 326 21.01 -2.66 -11.19
CA ASP A 326 19.63 -3.00 -10.89
C ASP A 326 18.86 -3.10 -12.20
N GLY A 327 18.46 -4.30 -12.58
CA GLY A 327 17.74 -4.56 -13.83
C GLY A 327 16.24 -4.24 -13.77
N ARG A 328 15.73 -3.69 -12.65
CA ARG A 328 14.30 -3.36 -12.52
C ARG A 328 13.97 -2.09 -13.30
N GLU A 329 13.00 -2.19 -14.18
CA GLU A 329 12.44 -1.04 -14.90
C GLU A 329 11.40 -0.30 -14.06
N VAL A 330 11.06 0.94 -14.45
CA VAL A 330 9.96 1.71 -13.86
C VAL A 330 8.64 1.17 -14.41
N MET A 331 7.79 0.66 -13.53
CA MET A 331 6.53 0.01 -13.90
C MET A 331 5.35 0.93 -13.62
N THR A 332 4.75 1.47 -14.67
CA THR A 332 3.58 2.38 -14.58
C THR A 332 2.30 1.66 -14.13
N LEU A 333 2.18 0.37 -14.42
CA LEU A 333 1.03 -0.47 -14.08
C LEU A 333 1.52 -1.72 -13.36
N ALA A 334 1.70 -1.64 -12.06
CA ALA A 334 1.97 -2.82 -11.25
C ALA A 334 0.67 -3.57 -10.97
N THR A 335 0.47 -4.72 -11.62
CA THR A 335 -0.60 -5.63 -11.21
C THR A 335 -0.21 -6.30 -9.89
N PRO A 336 -1.10 -6.32 -8.88
CA PRO A 336 -0.78 -6.96 -7.61
C PRO A 336 -0.48 -8.45 -7.83
N LYS A 337 0.57 -8.94 -7.17
CA LYS A 337 0.95 -10.37 -7.16
C LYS A 337 0.21 -11.14 -6.08
N SER A 338 -0.28 -10.43 -5.08
CA SER A 338 -1.04 -10.97 -3.94
C SER A 338 -1.97 -9.91 -3.38
N VAL A 339 -3.04 -10.35 -2.72
CA VAL A 339 -3.93 -9.51 -1.92
C VAL A 339 -4.01 -10.13 -0.53
N SER A 340 -3.87 -9.34 0.53
CA SER A 340 -4.03 -9.81 1.90
C SER A 340 -4.82 -8.82 2.75
N ARG A 341 -5.52 -9.34 3.73
CA ARG A 341 -6.20 -8.59 4.79
C ARG A 341 -5.95 -9.26 6.12
N GLU A 342 -5.58 -8.47 7.10
CA GLU A 342 -5.22 -8.98 8.43
C GLU A 342 -5.63 -7.99 9.51
N THR A 343 -5.83 -8.49 10.73
CA THR A 343 -6.16 -7.66 11.88
C THR A 343 -5.47 -8.16 13.14
N THR A 344 -5.21 -7.23 14.05
CA THR A 344 -4.76 -7.52 15.42
C THR A 344 -5.94 -7.41 16.37
N ILE A 345 -6.13 -8.40 17.21
CA ILE A 345 -7.19 -8.48 18.21
C ILE A 345 -6.60 -8.01 19.54
N GLU A 346 -7.16 -6.94 20.09
CA GLU A 346 -6.70 -6.40 21.37
C GLU A 346 -6.97 -7.41 22.49
N GLY A 347 -5.96 -7.70 23.31
CA GLY A 347 -6.04 -8.73 24.34
C GLY A 347 -5.99 -10.18 23.81
N GLY A 348 -6.27 -10.41 22.54
CA GLY A 348 -6.40 -11.75 21.95
C GLY A 348 -7.71 -12.46 22.33
N THR A 349 -8.07 -13.53 21.60
CA THR A 349 -9.28 -14.32 21.86
C THR A 349 -9.09 -15.80 21.51
N ILE A 350 -9.86 -16.66 22.14
CA ILE A 350 -10.05 -18.07 21.79
C ILE A 350 -11.44 -18.35 21.23
N ASP A 351 -12.27 -17.32 21.14
CA ASP A 351 -13.65 -17.42 20.64
C ASP A 351 -13.64 -17.75 19.14
N THR A 352 -14.06 -18.95 18.80
CA THR A 352 -14.08 -19.47 17.43
C THR A 352 -15.15 -18.84 16.57
N GLU A 353 -16.29 -18.40 17.15
CA GLU A 353 -17.36 -17.73 16.41
C GLU A 353 -16.89 -16.33 15.97
N PHE A 354 -16.32 -15.57 16.90
CA PHE A 354 -15.72 -14.28 16.61
C PHE A 354 -14.60 -14.39 15.56
N LEU A 355 -13.69 -15.36 15.69
CA LEU A 355 -12.63 -15.60 14.72
C LEU A 355 -13.17 -16.04 13.35
N SER A 356 -14.25 -16.83 13.32
CA SER A 356 -14.95 -17.18 12.07
C SER A 356 -15.58 -15.97 11.40
N GLY A 357 -16.19 -15.07 12.17
CA GLY A 357 -16.72 -13.79 11.65
C GLY A 357 -15.62 -12.90 11.07
N LEU A 358 -14.45 -12.85 11.71
CA LEU A 358 -13.30 -12.13 11.16
C LEU A 358 -12.82 -12.74 9.83
N LEU A 359 -12.70 -14.07 9.74
CA LEU A 359 -12.32 -14.73 8.48
C LEU A 359 -13.31 -14.43 7.35
N GLU A 360 -14.61 -14.41 7.68
CA GLU A 360 -15.67 -14.05 6.73
C GLU A 360 -15.49 -12.62 6.22
N TYR A 361 -15.39 -11.65 7.11
CA TYR A 361 -15.18 -10.26 6.75
C TYR A 361 -13.88 -10.03 5.94
N LEU A 362 -12.77 -10.67 6.33
CA LEU A 362 -11.52 -10.56 5.60
C LEU A 362 -11.60 -11.17 4.20
N SER A 363 -12.31 -12.31 4.05
CA SER A 363 -12.54 -12.97 2.76
C SER A 363 -13.41 -12.13 1.83
N GLU A 364 -14.47 -11.48 2.35
CA GLU A 364 -15.29 -10.53 1.60
C GLU A 364 -14.45 -9.38 1.05
N ARG A 365 -13.60 -8.78 1.91
CA ARG A 365 -12.73 -7.67 1.52
C ARG A 365 -11.73 -8.07 0.43
N ILE A 366 -11.21 -9.30 0.49
CA ILE A 366 -10.30 -9.84 -0.52
C ILE A 366 -11.03 -10.11 -1.83
N GLY A 367 -12.21 -10.76 -1.78
CA GLY A 367 -13.03 -11.06 -2.96
C GLY A 367 -13.39 -9.79 -3.75
N SER A 368 -13.88 -8.75 -3.05
CA SER A 368 -14.16 -7.44 -3.65
C SER A 368 -12.91 -6.81 -4.27
N THR A 369 -11.78 -6.81 -3.56
CA THR A 369 -10.51 -6.27 -4.09
C THR A 369 -10.04 -7.03 -5.34
N LEU A 370 -10.19 -8.36 -5.39
CA LEU A 370 -9.86 -9.15 -6.58
C LEU A 370 -10.74 -8.76 -7.77
N ARG A 371 -12.05 -8.61 -7.56
CA ARG A 371 -12.99 -8.20 -8.62
C ARG A 371 -12.71 -6.79 -9.12
N ASP A 372 -12.37 -5.85 -8.24
CA ASP A 372 -11.99 -4.48 -8.61
C ASP A 372 -10.74 -4.46 -9.52
N HIS A 373 -9.80 -5.37 -9.28
CA HIS A 373 -8.60 -5.52 -10.10
C HIS A 373 -8.78 -6.45 -11.31
N GLY A 374 -9.98 -7.00 -11.54
CA GLY A 374 -10.22 -7.99 -12.60
C GLY A 374 -9.35 -9.24 -12.44
N LYS A 375 -9.16 -9.72 -11.20
CA LYS A 375 -8.29 -10.85 -10.86
C LYS A 375 -9.07 -11.98 -10.19
N GLN A 376 -8.47 -13.17 -10.28
CA GLN A 376 -8.87 -14.38 -9.57
C GLN A 376 -7.63 -14.99 -8.91
N ALA A 377 -7.81 -15.69 -7.78
CA ALA A 377 -6.71 -16.28 -7.03
C ALA A 377 -6.69 -17.81 -7.16
N HIS A 378 -5.50 -18.39 -7.26
CA HIS A 378 -5.25 -19.83 -7.22
C HIS A 378 -4.93 -20.34 -5.82
N THR A 379 -4.40 -19.51 -4.95
CA THR A 379 -3.88 -19.96 -3.65
C THR A 379 -4.45 -19.07 -2.55
N VAL A 380 -5.00 -19.71 -1.52
CA VAL A 380 -5.45 -19.06 -0.28
C VAL A 380 -4.49 -19.41 0.84
N GLY A 381 -4.16 -18.44 1.67
CA GLY A 381 -3.33 -18.62 2.86
C GLY A 381 -3.98 -17.99 4.09
N VAL A 382 -3.81 -18.63 5.22
CA VAL A 382 -4.21 -18.11 6.53
C VAL A 382 -2.98 -18.03 7.42
N ARG A 383 -2.86 -16.90 8.12
CA ARG A 383 -1.82 -16.68 9.14
C ARG A 383 -2.48 -16.37 10.46
N VAL A 384 -1.98 -16.99 11.53
CA VAL A 384 -2.35 -16.68 12.91
C VAL A 384 -1.10 -16.36 13.72
N ARG A 385 -1.24 -15.44 14.69
CA ARG A 385 -0.24 -15.22 15.73
C ARG A 385 -0.92 -15.23 17.08
N TYR A 386 -0.39 -16.02 17.97
CA TYR A 386 -0.86 -16.16 19.34
C TYR A 386 -0.32 -15.03 20.24
N VAL A 387 -0.90 -14.85 21.43
CA VAL A 387 -0.45 -13.82 22.39
C VAL A 387 0.98 -14.08 22.89
N ASP A 388 1.47 -15.31 22.87
CA ASP A 388 2.86 -15.69 23.18
C ASP A 388 3.83 -15.46 22.02
N HIS A 389 3.40 -14.74 20.98
CA HIS A 389 4.14 -14.42 19.77
C HIS A 389 4.43 -15.58 18.81
N TYR A 390 4.03 -16.81 19.14
CA TYR A 390 4.12 -17.91 18.18
C TYR A 390 3.25 -17.61 16.97
N SER A 391 3.82 -17.76 15.78
CA SER A 391 3.13 -17.52 14.50
C SER A 391 3.10 -18.79 13.67
N ALA A 392 1.95 -19.10 13.12
CA ALA A 392 1.77 -20.21 12.19
C ALA A 392 1.03 -19.73 10.94
N HIS A 393 1.37 -20.30 9.79
CA HIS A 393 0.65 -20.03 8.56
C HIS A 393 0.56 -21.30 7.72
N GLN A 394 -0.52 -21.41 6.95
CA GLN A 394 -0.71 -22.46 5.95
C GLN A 394 -1.35 -21.90 4.70
N THR A 395 -1.11 -22.56 3.59
CA THR A 395 -1.67 -22.22 2.30
C THR A 395 -2.27 -23.45 1.64
N VAL A 396 -3.28 -23.25 0.81
CA VAL A 396 -3.89 -24.29 -0.04
C VAL A 396 -4.02 -23.75 -1.45
N ARG A 397 -3.68 -24.59 -2.43
CA ARG A 397 -3.97 -24.30 -3.84
C ARG A 397 -5.40 -24.78 -4.14
N LEU A 398 -6.19 -23.90 -4.68
CA LEU A 398 -7.56 -24.20 -5.09
C LEU A 398 -7.57 -25.02 -6.38
N ALA A 399 -8.59 -25.84 -6.57
CA ALA A 399 -8.78 -26.64 -7.77
C ALA A 399 -9.01 -25.75 -9.01
N ARG A 400 -9.67 -24.61 -8.82
CA ARG A 400 -9.89 -23.58 -9.85
C ARG A 400 -9.59 -22.18 -9.28
N THR A 401 -9.32 -21.24 -10.17
CA THR A 401 -9.20 -19.82 -9.78
C THR A 401 -10.54 -19.27 -9.36
N THR A 402 -10.56 -18.41 -8.35
CA THR A 402 -11.78 -17.78 -7.86
C THR A 402 -11.55 -16.37 -7.35
N ASN A 403 -12.60 -15.56 -7.41
CA ASN A 403 -12.76 -14.30 -6.66
C ASN A 403 -14.09 -14.30 -5.87
N ASP A 404 -14.72 -15.48 -5.74
CA ASP A 404 -15.91 -15.67 -4.90
C ASP A 404 -15.49 -15.74 -3.43
N GLU A 405 -15.97 -14.79 -2.62
CA GLU A 405 -15.65 -14.72 -1.19
C GLU A 405 -16.07 -15.96 -0.40
N ARG A 406 -17.11 -16.69 -0.83
CA ARG A 406 -17.55 -17.93 -0.16
C ARG A 406 -16.55 -19.06 -0.35
N GLU A 407 -16.00 -19.21 -1.56
CA GLU A 407 -14.96 -20.20 -1.85
C GLU A 407 -13.67 -19.86 -1.07
N LEU A 408 -13.32 -18.57 -1.03
CA LEU A 408 -12.19 -18.08 -0.23
C LEU A 408 -12.41 -18.35 1.27
N LEU A 409 -13.63 -18.14 1.78
CA LEU A 409 -13.99 -18.37 3.17
C LEU A 409 -13.93 -19.84 3.54
N VAL A 410 -14.47 -20.74 2.71
CA VAL A 410 -14.41 -22.20 2.95
C VAL A 410 -12.96 -22.64 3.09
N ALA A 411 -12.11 -22.30 2.13
CA ALA A 411 -10.70 -22.62 2.18
C ALA A 411 -10.00 -21.98 3.40
N SER A 412 -10.36 -20.75 3.77
CA SER A 412 -9.79 -20.06 4.94
C SER A 412 -10.19 -20.75 6.25
N LYS A 413 -11.44 -21.20 6.38
CA LYS A 413 -11.91 -21.94 7.58
C LYS A 413 -11.23 -23.31 7.72
N GLU A 414 -11.05 -24.03 6.62
CA GLU A 414 -10.33 -25.31 6.64
C GLU A 414 -8.86 -25.13 7.05
N LEU A 415 -8.19 -24.12 6.55
CA LEU A 415 -6.82 -23.77 6.94
C LEU A 415 -6.75 -23.34 8.41
N PHE A 416 -7.70 -22.51 8.84
CA PHE A 416 -7.78 -22.04 10.21
C PHE A 416 -7.96 -23.20 11.20
N ALA A 417 -8.84 -24.16 10.91
CA ALA A 417 -9.04 -25.35 11.75
C ALA A 417 -7.75 -26.17 11.94
N LYS A 418 -6.90 -26.23 10.90
CA LYS A 418 -5.58 -26.89 10.96
C LYS A 418 -4.54 -26.10 11.77
N LEU A 419 -4.69 -24.77 11.83
CA LEU A 419 -3.77 -23.87 12.53
C LEU A 419 -4.16 -23.65 13.99
N PHE A 420 -5.46 -23.71 14.31
CA PHE A 420 -5.97 -23.48 15.67
C PHE A 420 -5.91 -24.75 16.53
N THR A 421 -4.71 -25.19 16.83
CA THR A 421 -4.45 -26.42 17.61
C THR A 421 -4.03 -26.18 19.06
N ARG A 422 -3.75 -24.90 19.40
CA ARG A 422 -3.22 -24.51 20.71
C ARG A 422 -4.32 -23.87 21.57
N ARG A 423 -4.30 -24.16 22.86
CA ARG A 423 -5.19 -23.53 23.87
C ARG A 423 -4.62 -22.17 24.33
N VAL A 424 -4.21 -21.35 23.37
CA VAL A 424 -3.64 -20.01 23.60
C VAL A 424 -4.42 -19.01 22.75
N ALA A 425 -4.72 -17.85 23.29
CA ALA A 425 -5.48 -16.83 22.58
C ALA A 425 -4.76 -16.36 21.32
N ILE A 426 -5.51 -16.17 20.24
CA ILE A 426 -5.03 -15.58 18.98
C ILE A 426 -5.08 -14.07 19.10
N ARG A 427 -3.94 -13.43 18.86
CA ARG A 427 -3.80 -11.97 18.84
C ARG A 427 -3.84 -11.38 17.45
N HIS A 428 -3.56 -12.16 16.41
CA HIS A 428 -3.53 -11.67 15.04
C HIS A 428 -4.00 -12.76 14.09
N ILE A 429 -4.85 -12.37 13.15
CA ILE A 429 -5.39 -13.25 12.11
C ILE A 429 -5.35 -12.54 10.77
N GLY A 430 -4.98 -13.26 9.73
CA GLY A 430 -4.94 -12.73 8.37
C GLY A 430 -5.26 -13.77 7.32
N VAL A 431 -5.89 -13.32 6.25
CA VAL A 431 -6.15 -14.09 5.02
C VAL A 431 -5.35 -13.45 3.89
N SER A 432 -4.75 -14.26 3.07
CA SER A 432 -3.98 -13.83 1.89
C SER A 432 -4.30 -14.69 0.68
N VAL A 433 -4.24 -14.09 -0.48
CA VAL A 433 -4.39 -14.81 -1.76
C VAL A 433 -3.22 -14.48 -2.66
N THR A 434 -2.72 -15.49 -3.35
CA THR A 434 -1.56 -15.39 -4.25
C THR A 434 -1.80 -16.15 -5.55
N ASN A 435 -0.84 -16.08 -6.48
CA ASN A 435 -0.95 -16.66 -7.81
C ASN A 435 -2.21 -16.13 -8.51
N LEU A 436 -2.21 -14.80 -8.71
CA LEU A 436 -3.35 -14.08 -9.27
C LEU A 436 -3.33 -14.11 -10.80
N ASP A 437 -4.41 -14.62 -11.39
CA ASP A 437 -4.66 -14.60 -12.82
C ASP A 437 -5.67 -13.50 -13.20
N ALA A 438 -5.73 -13.15 -14.48
CA ALA A 438 -6.80 -12.30 -14.99
C ALA A 438 -8.15 -13.01 -14.85
N ASP A 439 -9.19 -12.25 -14.48
CA ASP A 439 -10.57 -12.76 -14.47
C ASP A 439 -11.04 -13.02 -15.92
N ARG A 440 -10.63 -14.18 -16.46
CA ARG A 440 -11.05 -14.68 -17.76
C ARG A 440 -12.26 -15.57 -17.57
N ARG A 441 -13.38 -14.95 -17.23
CA ARG A 441 -14.58 -15.74 -17.02
C ARG A 441 -15.05 -16.40 -18.31
N GLN A 442 -15.19 -17.72 -18.26
CA GLN A 442 -16.03 -18.48 -19.14
C GLN A 442 -17.36 -18.77 -18.42
N ASN A 443 -18.50 -18.42 -19.03
CA ASN A 443 -19.80 -18.81 -18.49
C ASN A 443 -19.87 -20.34 -18.51
N GLU A 444 -19.93 -20.94 -17.33
CA GLU A 444 -20.09 -22.38 -17.21
C GLU A 444 -21.54 -22.74 -17.50
N LEU A 445 -21.76 -23.51 -18.59
CA LEU A 445 -23.08 -23.92 -19.04
C LEU A 445 -23.82 -24.77 -18.01
N PHE A 446 -23.09 -25.48 -17.15
CA PHE A 446 -23.66 -26.47 -16.22
C PHE A 446 -23.61 -26.01 -14.75
N ASP A 447 -22.89 -24.95 -14.39
CA ASP A 447 -22.85 -24.40 -13.02
C ASP A 447 -23.65 -23.09 -12.94
N VAL A 448 -24.97 -23.23 -12.91
CA VAL A 448 -25.92 -22.12 -12.81
C VAL A 448 -25.71 -21.35 -11.51
N ASP A 449 -25.34 -22.03 -10.42
CA ASP A 449 -25.14 -21.42 -9.12
C ASP A 449 -23.87 -20.57 -9.07
N ALA A 450 -22.77 -20.98 -9.71
CA ALA A 450 -21.58 -20.16 -9.84
C ALA A 450 -21.88 -18.88 -10.64
N ASN A 451 -22.66 -19.00 -11.71
CA ASN A 451 -23.08 -17.85 -12.49
C ASN A 451 -23.94 -16.88 -11.65
N ARG A 452 -24.91 -17.40 -10.90
CA ARG A 452 -25.78 -16.59 -10.04
C ARG A 452 -24.99 -15.87 -8.94
N ARG A 453 -24.05 -16.56 -8.29
CA ARG A 453 -23.16 -15.97 -7.27
C ARG A 453 -22.31 -14.84 -7.83
N TRP A 454 -21.75 -15.02 -9.00
CA TRP A 454 -20.95 -13.98 -9.63
C TRP A 454 -21.74 -12.69 -9.89
N TYR A 455 -22.97 -12.80 -10.42
CA TYR A 455 -23.83 -11.64 -10.59
C TYR A 455 -24.17 -11.00 -9.25
N LEU A 456 -24.50 -11.81 -8.24
CA LEU A 456 -24.81 -11.34 -6.89
C LEU A 456 -23.63 -10.57 -6.31
N ASN A 457 -22.41 -11.11 -6.36
CA ASN A 457 -21.23 -10.46 -5.80
C ASN A 457 -20.95 -9.11 -6.47
N ARG A 458 -21.14 -9.01 -7.79
CA ARG A 458 -21.02 -7.73 -8.51
C ARG A 458 -22.07 -6.70 -8.11
N GLU A 459 -23.31 -7.13 -7.92
CA GLU A 459 -24.35 -6.21 -7.46
C GLU A 459 -24.13 -5.78 -6.02
N VAL A 460 -23.67 -6.67 -5.14
CA VAL A 460 -23.23 -6.32 -3.78
C VAL A 460 -22.09 -5.29 -3.83
N ASP A 461 -21.07 -5.51 -4.67
CA ASP A 461 -19.98 -4.53 -4.83
C ASP A 461 -20.50 -3.18 -5.34
N ARG A 462 -21.47 -3.18 -6.29
CA ARG A 462 -22.09 -1.94 -6.78
C ARG A 462 -22.84 -1.18 -5.68
N VAL A 463 -23.60 -1.90 -4.85
CA VAL A 463 -24.30 -1.33 -3.70
C VAL A 463 -23.29 -0.76 -2.70
N ARG A 464 -22.23 -1.52 -2.38
CA ARG A 464 -21.15 -1.08 -1.49
C ARG A 464 -20.39 0.13 -2.03
N GLY A 465 -20.15 0.19 -3.34
CA GLY A 465 -19.52 1.35 -3.99
C GLY A 465 -20.37 2.62 -3.96
N ARG A 466 -21.70 2.48 -3.95
CA ARG A 466 -22.63 3.61 -3.95
C ARG A 466 -23.00 4.10 -2.53
N TYR A 467 -23.18 3.18 -1.59
CA TYR A 467 -23.72 3.46 -0.26
C TYR A 467 -22.72 3.16 0.87
N GLY A 468 -21.47 2.84 0.53
CA GLY A 468 -20.45 2.44 1.48
C GLY A 468 -20.48 0.95 1.81
N TRP A 469 -19.38 0.45 2.37
CA TRP A 469 -19.23 -0.97 2.70
C TRP A 469 -20.30 -1.49 3.67
N ASN A 470 -20.79 -0.62 4.53
CA ASN A 470 -21.76 -0.95 5.58
C ASN A 470 -23.17 -1.18 5.07
N ALA A 471 -23.45 -0.91 3.80
CA ALA A 471 -24.79 -1.10 3.22
C ALA A 471 -25.19 -2.58 3.14
N VAL A 472 -24.21 -3.49 3.03
CA VAL A 472 -24.45 -4.94 2.96
C VAL A 472 -23.39 -5.66 3.79
N PHE A 473 -23.81 -6.39 4.83
CA PHE A 473 -23.00 -7.28 5.64
C PHE A 473 -23.53 -8.71 5.56
N TYR A 474 -22.63 -9.70 5.61
CA TYR A 474 -23.03 -11.06 5.92
C TYR A 474 -23.38 -11.21 7.40
N GLY A 475 -24.23 -12.19 7.76
CA GLY A 475 -24.81 -12.30 9.09
C GLY A 475 -23.79 -12.32 10.23
N LYS A 476 -22.70 -13.07 10.10
CA LYS A 476 -21.63 -13.11 11.11
C LYS A 476 -20.79 -11.82 11.17
N GLY A 477 -20.75 -11.04 10.11
CA GLY A 477 -20.11 -9.73 10.10
C GLY A 477 -20.85 -8.69 10.97
N LEU A 478 -22.13 -8.89 11.25
CA LEU A 478 -22.90 -8.01 12.13
C LEU A 478 -22.42 -8.09 13.58
N GLU A 479 -22.06 -9.27 14.08
CA GLU A 479 -21.54 -9.46 15.45
C GLU A 479 -20.23 -8.70 15.66
N LEU A 480 -19.42 -8.57 14.61
CA LEU A 480 -18.17 -7.79 14.69
C LEU A 480 -18.39 -6.30 14.92
N ARG A 481 -19.58 -5.75 14.63
CA ARG A 481 -19.91 -4.34 14.85
C ARG A 481 -19.99 -3.98 16.34
N GLU A 482 -20.19 -4.94 17.21
CA GLU A 482 -20.14 -4.75 18.66
C GLU A 482 -18.70 -4.56 19.17
N HIS A 483 -17.72 -5.11 18.42
CA HIS A 483 -16.31 -5.10 18.79
C HIS A 483 -15.48 -4.07 18.03
N TYR A 484 -15.92 -3.65 16.86
CA TYR A 484 -15.19 -2.72 16.00
C TYR A 484 -16.06 -1.51 15.61
N ALA A 485 -15.46 -0.32 15.73
CA ALA A 485 -16.10 0.88 15.20
C ALA A 485 -16.34 0.74 13.68
N THR A 486 -17.48 1.23 13.24
CA THR A 486 -17.91 1.17 11.84
C THR A 486 -17.74 2.54 11.19
N LYS A 487 -17.12 2.60 10.03
CA LYS A 487 -17.02 3.78 9.17
C LYS A 487 -17.58 3.48 7.79
N GLU A 488 -17.69 4.48 6.93
CA GLU A 488 -18.21 4.36 5.56
C GLU A 488 -17.56 3.21 4.78
N ASN A 489 -16.25 3.00 4.95
CA ASN A 489 -15.47 1.94 4.31
C ASN A 489 -15.46 0.60 5.07
N GLY A 490 -16.36 0.37 6.03
CA GLY A 490 -16.48 -0.88 6.78
C GLY A 490 -15.96 -0.79 8.22
N LEU A 491 -15.64 -1.95 8.79
CA LEU A 491 -15.12 -2.06 10.14
C LEU A 491 -13.71 -1.48 10.24
N VAL A 492 -13.47 -0.70 11.29
CA VAL A 492 -12.13 -0.16 11.60
C VAL A 492 -11.33 -1.24 12.33
N LEU A 493 -10.70 -2.10 11.56
CA LEU A 493 -9.85 -3.15 12.10
C LEU A 493 -8.55 -2.55 12.67
N SER A 494 -8.05 -3.17 13.74
CA SER A 494 -6.76 -2.81 14.32
C SER A 494 -5.64 -3.48 13.52
N THR A 495 -5.08 -2.75 12.57
CA THR A 495 -3.86 -3.16 11.86
C THR A 495 -2.68 -2.36 12.39
N PRO A 496 -1.48 -2.95 12.51
CA PRO A 496 -0.29 -2.19 12.91
C PRO A 496 0.12 -1.15 11.85
N CYS A 497 -0.35 -1.31 10.64
CA CYS A 497 -0.18 -0.34 9.54
C CYS A 497 -1.49 0.37 9.28
N LEU A 498 -1.41 1.66 8.90
CA LEU A 498 -2.52 2.39 8.31
C LEU A 498 -2.79 1.80 6.92
N SER A 499 -3.43 0.63 6.88
CA SER A 499 -3.83 -0.04 5.64
C SER A 499 -5.26 0.36 5.28
N ARG A 500 -5.54 0.33 3.96
CA ARG A 500 -6.88 0.52 3.39
C ARG A 500 -7.92 -0.35 4.05
#